data_10d35a428dd4e4de14e00d2ab0e178cb
#
_entry.id   10d35a428dd4e4de14e00d2ab0e178cb
#
_cell.length_a   1.000
_cell.length_b   1.000
_cell.length_c   1.000
_cell.angle_alpha   90.00
_cell.angle_beta   90.00
_cell.angle_gamma   90.00
#
_symmetry.space_group_name_H-M   'P 1'
#
loop_
_entity.id
_entity.type
_entity.pdbx_description
1 polymer ?
#
loop_
_entity_poly.entity_id
_entity_poly.type
_entity_poly.pdbx_seq_one_letter_code
_entity_poly.pdbx_strand_id
1 'polypeptide(L)'
;NFDFVKEYCDKYIPKIRPNVPDATYLVWLDCRALGMNNEELKDFMVNKAGLGLNEGWKFGRSLTGFMRLNVACPRSVLEKALGQLRDAVNALK
;
A
#
# COMPACT_ATOMS: atom_id res chain seq x y z
N ASN A 1 -10.01 -9.31 -5.97
CA ASN A 1 -8.62 -8.83 -5.83
C ASN A 1 -8.29 -8.32 -4.42
N PHE A 2 -9.30 -7.87 -3.66
CA PHE A 2 -9.05 -7.46 -2.28
C PHE A 2 -8.53 -8.62 -1.44
N ASP A 3 -9.12 -9.79 -1.59
CA ASP A 3 -8.69 -10.97 -0.84
C ASP A 3 -7.25 -11.35 -1.16
N PHE A 4 -6.86 -11.22 -2.43
CA PHE A 4 -5.50 -11.47 -2.85
C PHE A 4 -4.52 -10.48 -2.19
N VAL A 5 -4.87 -9.19 -2.19
CA VAL A 5 -4.03 -8.16 -1.56
C VAL A 5 -3.90 -8.43 -0.07
N LYS A 6 -5.01 -8.76 0.60
CA LYS A 6 -5.02 -9.04 2.03
C LYS A 6 -4.14 -10.24 2.36
N GLU A 7 -4.30 -11.33 1.64
CA GLU A 7 -3.47 -12.53 1.86
C GLU A 7 -2.00 -12.26 1.62
N TYR A 8 -1.70 -11.53 0.56
CA TYR A 8 -0.31 -11.20 0.23
C TYR A 8 0.33 -10.36 1.33
N CYS A 9 -0.36 -9.33 1.79
CA CYS A 9 0.18 -8.46 2.84
C CYS A 9 0.32 -9.20 4.16
N ASP A 10 -0.65 -10.02 4.53
CA ASP A 10 -0.60 -10.78 5.77
C ASP A 10 0.60 -11.73 5.77
N LYS A 11 0.91 -12.31 4.62
CA LYS A 11 1.99 -13.31 4.50
C LYS A 11 3.36 -12.67 4.32
N TYR A 12 3.47 -11.64 3.50
CA TYR A 12 4.76 -11.08 3.09
C TYR A 12 5.04 -9.67 3.58
N ILE A 13 4.00 -8.89 3.91
CA ILE A 13 4.14 -7.50 4.33
C ILE A 13 3.24 -7.23 5.54
N PRO A 14 3.50 -7.86 6.68
CA PRO A 14 2.58 -7.74 7.83
C PRO A 14 2.48 -6.33 8.41
N LYS A 15 3.43 -5.45 8.11
CA LYS A 15 3.39 -4.06 8.56
C LYS A 15 2.40 -3.21 7.78
N ILE A 16 1.97 -3.67 6.62
CA ILE A 16 0.98 -2.96 5.80
C ILE A 16 -0.30 -3.78 5.84
N ARG A 17 -1.40 -3.15 6.28
CA ARG A 17 -2.68 -3.83 6.45
C ARG A 17 -3.72 -3.27 5.50
N PRO A 18 -4.18 -4.06 4.53
CA PRO A 18 -5.28 -3.62 3.67
C PRO A 18 -6.57 -3.54 4.46
N ASN A 19 -7.32 -2.46 4.27
CA ASN A 19 -8.62 -2.26 4.89
C ASN A 19 -9.73 -2.54 3.89
N VAL A 20 -10.96 -2.63 4.41
CA VAL A 20 -12.15 -2.83 3.59
C VAL A 20 -12.16 -1.81 2.45
N PRO A 21 -12.42 -2.24 1.21
CA PRO A 21 -12.41 -1.35 0.06
C PRO A 21 -13.38 -0.19 0.21
N ASP A 22 -12.92 1.01 -0.18
CA ASP A 22 -13.74 2.20 -0.24
C ASP A 22 -14.74 2.10 -1.40
N ALA A 23 -14.33 1.41 -2.45
CA ALA A 23 -15.16 1.03 -3.59
C ALA A 23 -14.73 -0.36 -4.02
N THR A 24 -15.44 -0.98 -4.96
CA THR A 24 -15.14 -2.37 -5.35
C THR A 24 -13.71 -2.59 -5.85
N TYR A 25 -13.05 -1.54 -6.29
CA TYR A 25 -11.71 -1.64 -6.87
C TYR A 25 -10.66 -0.75 -6.19
N LEU A 26 -10.99 -0.16 -5.02
CA LEU A 26 -10.06 0.70 -4.28
C LEU A 26 -9.87 0.14 -2.87
N VAL A 27 -8.61 -0.02 -2.47
CA VAL A 27 -8.25 -0.55 -1.16
C VAL A 27 -7.35 0.45 -0.45
N TRP A 28 -7.64 0.72 0.82
CA TRP A 28 -6.77 1.54 1.66
C TRP A 28 -5.73 0.65 2.30
N LEU A 29 -4.46 1.02 2.13
CA LEU A 29 -3.35 0.31 2.78
C LEU A 29 -2.96 1.09 4.03
N ASP A 30 -3.10 0.46 5.18
CA ASP A 30 -2.68 1.05 6.45
C ASP A 30 -1.17 0.86 6.59
N CYS A 31 -0.42 1.94 6.39
CA CYS A 31 1.04 1.93 6.43
C CYS A 31 1.60 2.54 7.71
N ARG A 32 0.76 2.75 8.73
CA ARG A 32 1.19 3.42 9.96
C ARG A 32 2.26 2.65 10.72
N ALA A 33 2.27 1.34 10.60
CA ALA A 33 3.27 0.51 11.27
C ALA A 33 4.70 0.72 10.72
N LEU A 34 4.84 1.39 9.57
CA LEU A 34 6.16 1.73 9.03
C LEU A 34 6.82 2.89 9.77
N GLY A 35 6.04 3.67 10.54
CA GLY A 35 6.58 4.76 11.34
C GLY A 35 7.05 5.96 10.53
N MET A 36 6.52 6.15 9.34
CA MET A 36 6.91 7.24 8.43
C MET A 36 5.92 8.41 8.52
N ASN A 37 6.43 9.64 8.38
CA ASN A 37 5.56 10.79 8.20
C ASN A 37 5.05 10.82 6.75
N ASN A 38 4.19 11.80 6.41
CA ASN A 38 3.58 11.86 5.09
C ASN A 38 4.60 11.97 3.96
N GLU A 39 5.60 12.83 4.13
CA GLU A 39 6.62 13.02 3.10
C GLU A 39 7.49 11.79 2.93
N GLU A 40 7.86 11.16 4.05
CA GLU A 40 8.65 9.94 4.02
C GLU A 40 7.89 8.79 3.37
N LEU A 41 6.60 8.68 3.66
CA LEU A 41 5.78 7.63 3.08
C LEU A 41 5.62 7.81 1.57
N LYS A 42 5.38 9.04 1.13
CA LYS A 42 5.29 9.35 -0.30
C LYS A 42 6.60 9.01 -1.01
N ASP A 43 7.72 9.46 -0.46
CA ASP A 43 9.03 9.18 -1.04
C ASP A 43 9.31 7.68 -1.10
N PHE A 44 8.96 6.96 -0.04
CA PHE A 44 9.13 5.51 0.01
C PHE A 44 8.33 4.83 -1.11
N MET A 45 7.07 5.20 -1.27
CA MET A 45 6.23 4.56 -2.30
C MET A 45 6.70 4.88 -3.70
N VAL A 46 7.08 6.12 -3.97
CA VAL A 46 7.49 6.54 -5.32
C VAL A 46 8.91 6.08 -5.64
N ASN A 47 9.86 6.30 -4.73
CA ASN A 47 11.28 6.11 -5.03
C ASN A 47 11.83 4.75 -4.60
N LYS A 48 11.29 4.17 -3.54
CA LYS A 48 11.77 2.87 -3.04
C LYS A 48 10.96 1.71 -3.58
N ALA A 49 9.63 1.84 -3.55
CA ALA A 49 8.76 0.78 -4.07
C ALA A 49 8.42 0.96 -5.56
N GLY A 50 8.60 2.16 -6.09
CA GLY A 50 8.29 2.44 -7.49
C GLY A 50 6.80 2.43 -7.80
N LEU A 51 5.97 2.81 -6.83
CA LEU A 51 4.51 2.78 -6.96
C LEU A 51 3.93 4.19 -6.85
N GLY A 52 3.07 4.55 -7.81
CA GLY A 52 2.37 5.83 -7.80
C GLY A 52 1.03 5.73 -7.10
N LEU A 53 1.01 5.38 -5.83
CA LEU A 53 -0.22 5.27 -5.06
C LEU A 53 -0.71 6.65 -4.61
N ASN A 54 -2.02 6.78 -4.41
CA ASN A 54 -2.61 8.01 -3.92
C ASN A 54 -2.44 8.10 -2.41
N GLU A 55 -1.99 9.27 -1.93
CA GLU A 55 -1.77 9.51 -0.50
C GLU A 55 -3.10 9.72 0.22
N GLY A 56 -3.31 9.00 1.32
CA GLY A 56 -4.56 9.07 2.08
C GLY A 56 -4.81 10.44 2.69
N TRP A 57 -3.77 11.14 3.14
CA TRP A 57 -3.93 12.45 3.79
C TRP A 57 -4.52 13.53 2.87
N LYS A 58 -4.48 13.32 1.57
CA LYS A 58 -5.13 14.23 0.61
C LYS A 58 -6.65 14.12 0.66
N PHE A 59 -7.17 13.05 1.27
CA PHE A 59 -8.60 12.80 1.39
C PHE A 59 -9.14 13.06 2.79
N GLY A 60 -8.26 13.39 3.75
CA GLY A 60 -8.67 13.69 5.11
C GLY A 60 -7.57 13.37 6.11
N ARG A 61 -7.57 14.07 7.26
CA ARG A 61 -6.56 13.88 8.30
C ARG A 61 -6.60 12.47 8.91
N SER A 62 -7.79 11.88 8.97
CA SER A 62 -7.95 10.54 9.53
C SER A 62 -7.26 9.48 8.68
N LEU A 63 -6.89 9.82 7.43
CA LEU A 63 -6.22 8.90 6.51
C LEU A 63 -4.72 9.15 6.42
N THR A 64 -4.15 9.91 7.35
CA THR A 64 -2.71 10.07 7.46
C THR A 64 -2.06 8.72 7.72
N GLY A 65 -1.03 8.38 6.93
CA GLY A 65 -0.37 7.09 7.03
C GLY A 65 -1.02 6.00 6.17
N PHE A 66 -2.04 6.35 5.40
CA PHE A 66 -2.71 5.42 4.48
C PHE A 66 -2.36 5.75 3.04
N MET A 67 -2.32 4.72 2.20
CA MET A 67 -2.16 4.87 0.75
C MET A 67 -3.30 4.14 0.07
N ARG A 68 -3.79 4.68 -1.05
CA ARG A 68 -4.91 4.09 -1.79
C ARG A 68 -4.38 3.29 -2.98
N LEU A 69 -4.73 2.02 -3.01
CA LEU A 69 -4.33 1.10 -4.07
C LEU A 69 -5.53 0.78 -4.97
N ASN A 70 -5.37 0.96 -6.28
CA ASN A 70 -6.38 0.56 -7.25
C ASN A 70 -6.16 -0.91 -7.61
N VAL A 71 -7.16 -1.75 -7.35
CA VAL A 71 -7.08 -3.19 -7.61
C VAL A 71 -7.84 -3.61 -8.88
N ALA A 72 -8.34 -2.65 -9.66
CA ALA A 72 -9.02 -2.91 -10.93
C ALA A 72 -7.98 -3.07 -12.05
N CYS A 73 -7.12 -4.06 -11.92
CA CYS A 73 -6.07 -4.35 -12.88
C CYS A 73 -5.86 -5.86 -12.95
N PRO A 74 -5.19 -6.38 -14.00
CA PRO A 74 -4.88 -7.79 -14.09
C PRO A 74 -4.09 -8.28 -12.86
N ARG A 75 -4.33 -9.53 -12.48
CA ARG A 75 -3.65 -10.14 -11.33
C ARG A 75 -2.13 -10.05 -11.45
N SER A 76 -1.60 -10.22 -12.66
CA SER A 76 -0.15 -10.15 -12.89
C SER A 76 0.43 -8.78 -12.58
N VAL A 77 -0.29 -7.71 -12.90
CA VAL A 77 0.14 -6.34 -12.59
C VAL A 77 0.10 -6.09 -11.08
N LEU A 78 -0.97 -6.54 -10.44
CA LEU A 78 -1.14 -6.39 -9.00
C LEU A 78 -0.06 -7.17 -8.23
N GLU A 79 0.23 -8.37 -8.67
CA GLU A 79 1.28 -9.22 -8.10
C GLU A 79 2.65 -8.55 -8.16
N LYS A 80 2.95 -7.95 -9.33
CA LYS A 80 4.21 -7.23 -9.52
C LYS A 80 4.30 -6.03 -8.58
N ALA A 81 3.23 -5.26 -8.47
CA ALA A 81 3.21 -4.09 -7.59
C ALA A 81 3.41 -4.48 -6.13
N LEU A 82 2.73 -5.52 -5.67
CA LEU A 82 2.87 -6.01 -4.30
C LEU A 82 4.27 -6.58 -4.05
N GLY A 83 4.87 -7.21 -5.05
CA GLY A 83 6.24 -7.70 -4.97
C GLY A 83 7.25 -6.57 -4.79
N GLN A 84 7.06 -5.47 -5.53
CA GLN A 84 7.90 -4.29 -5.37
C GLN A 84 7.76 -3.69 -3.98
N LEU A 85 6.53 -3.63 -3.46
CA LEU A 85 6.26 -3.13 -2.13
C LEU A 85 6.89 -4.02 -1.06
N ARG A 86 6.77 -5.33 -1.20
CA ARG A 86 7.39 -6.29 -0.29
C ARG A 86 8.90 -6.10 -0.21
N ASP A 87 9.55 -6.00 -1.36
CA ASP A 87 11.00 -5.85 -1.42
C ASP A 87 11.44 -4.52 -0.80
N ALA A 88 10.69 -3.45 -1.04
CA ALA A 88 10.99 -2.15 -0.46
C ALA A 88 10.86 -2.16 1.07
N VAL A 89 9.81 -2.78 1.59
CA VAL A 89 9.59 -2.88 3.04
C VAL A 89 10.70 -3.73 3.68
N ASN A 90 11.09 -4.82 3.04
CA ASN A 90 12.16 -5.66 3.55
C ASN A 90 13.51 -4.93 3.58
N ALA A 91 13.72 -3.99 2.68
CA ALA A 91 14.95 -3.20 2.61
C ALA A 91 15.03 -2.14 3.72
N LEU A 92 13.94 -1.89 4.43
CA LEU A 92 13.92 -0.92 5.54
C LEU A 92 14.60 -1.42 6.82
N LYS A 93 14.91 -2.70 6.88
CA LYS A 93 15.48 -3.31 8.07
C LYS A 93 16.95 -2.96 8.29
#